data_e14cdf4110255a0c8ed42127a643454f
#
_entry.id   e14cdf4110255a0c8ed42127a643454f
#
_cell.length_a   1.000
_cell.length_b   1.000
_cell.length_c   1.000
_cell.angle_alpha   90.00
_cell.angle_beta   90.00
_cell.angle_gamma   90.00
#
_symmetry.space_group_name_H-M   'P 1'
#
loop_
_entity.id
_entity.type
_entity.pdbx_description
1 polymer ?
#
loop_
_entity_poly.entity_id
_entity_poly.type
_entity_poly.pdbx_seq_one_letter_code
_entity_poly.pdbx_strand_id
1 'polypeptide(L)'
;MPGPEEFHRDIRAAKRFGLAQGLLLLPSLFSLMLAIAFAVGGDWREAAVTAGICAVFTGVLVCLERRQKRQRQEATRYYTFPLPRAYDYETVCAAIETAPGVQWTYLCDETARICRIEDVFSWRVALLYQPEFSASACKAQRDRANRAANRAHPSKQEGLQWEVASRARINLVVCDAVNDALSRYIGAHAQRLLSRNECIINMAVVGDRLLLPPVRGADVDFPSLNRCSRSAGLIWSLLCQNPNEPRIDL
;
A
#
# COMPACT_ATOMS: atom_id res chain seq x y z
N MET A 1 12.93 10.25 -13.04
CA MET A 1 11.87 9.69 -12.17
C MET A 1 12.50 8.58 -11.34
N PRO A 2 12.14 8.42 -10.05
CA PRO A 2 12.71 7.39 -9.21
C PRO A 2 12.31 6.00 -9.70
N GLY A 3 13.29 5.10 -9.73
CA GLY A 3 13.15 3.74 -10.24
C GLY A 3 13.00 2.69 -9.13
N PRO A 4 13.14 1.38 -9.50
CA PRO A 4 13.00 0.27 -8.57
C PRO A 4 13.94 0.34 -7.37
N GLU A 5 15.21 0.67 -7.58
CA GLU A 5 16.19 0.75 -6.49
C GLU A 5 15.83 1.80 -5.44
N GLU A 6 15.34 2.96 -5.89
CA GLU A 6 14.89 4.02 -4.99
C GLU A 6 13.64 3.62 -4.23
N PHE A 7 12.69 2.95 -4.89
CA PHE A 7 11.51 2.40 -4.25
C PHE A 7 11.88 1.42 -3.12
N HIS A 8 12.76 0.45 -3.40
CA HIS A 8 13.20 -0.51 -2.39
C HIS A 8 14.01 0.13 -1.26
N ARG A 9 14.84 1.14 -1.57
CA ARG A 9 15.54 1.92 -0.55
C ARG A 9 14.55 2.66 0.36
N ASP A 10 13.55 3.29 -0.22
CA ASP A 10 12.57 4.08 0.50
C ASP A 10 11.61 3.21 1.32
N ILE A 11 11.22 2.02 0.83
CA ILE A 11 10.52 1.00 1.62
C ILE A 11 11.33 0.58 2.84
N ARG A 12 12.63 0.30 2.68
CA ARG A 12 13.50 -0.07 3.82
C ARG A 12 13.63 1.06 4.83
N ALA A 13 13.77 2.29 4.35
CA ALA A 13 13.84 3.48 5.21
C ALA A 13 12.53 3.69 5.99
N ALA A 14 11.37 3.57 5.33
CA ALA A 14 10.07 3.68 5.96
C ALA A 14 9.82 2.58 7.01
N LYS A 15 10.22 1.33 6.72
CA LYS A 15 10.13 0.22 7.68
C LYS A 15 10.98 0.46 8.93
N ARG A 16 12.24 0.90 8.77
CA ARG A 16 13.13 1.24 9.90
C ARG A 16 12.56 2.38 10.74
N PHE A 17 11.98 3.37 10.09
CA PHE A 17 11.36 4.50 10.76
C PHE A 17 10.14 4.08 11.59
N GLY A 18 9.23 3.28 11.03
CA GLY A 18 8.07 2.75 11.75
C GLY A 18 8.46 1.86 12.94
N LEU A 19 9.53 1.06 12.79
CA LEU A 19 10.08 0.27 13.89
C LEU A 19 10.65 1.15 15.01
N ALA A 20 11.40 2.20 14.66
CA ALA A 20 11.92 3.14 15.63
C ALA A 20 10.81 3.89 16.40
N GLN A 21 9.74 4.29 15.71
CA GLN A 21 8.57 4.89 16.37
C GLN A 21 7.91 3.90 17.35
N GLY A 22 7.70 2.65 16.95
CA GLY A 22 7.13 1.61 17.82
C GLY A 22 7.99 1.36 19.07
N LEU A 23 9.30 1.28 18.91
CA LEU A 23 10.24 1.08 20.02
C LEU A 23 10.28 2.27 21.00
N LEU A 24 10.04 3.49 20.55
CA LEU A 24 10.00 4.67 21.41
C LEU A 24 8.62 4.86 22.08
N LEU A 25 7.57 4.38 21.49
CA LEU A 25 6.21 4.53 22.02
C LEU A 25 6.01 3.72 23.30
N LEU A 26 6.55 2.49 23.37
CA LEU A 26 6.45 1.63 24.56
C LEU A 26 7.10 2.24 25.80
N PRO A 27 8.39 2.70 25.77
CA PRO A 27 8.99 3.36 26.93
C PRO A 27 8.27 4.65 27.33
N SER A 28 7.74 5.41 26.35
CA SER A 28 6.99 6.63 26.62
C SER A 28 5.70 6.33 27.41
N LEU A 29 4.92 5.35 26.97
CA LEU A 29 3.71 4.92 27.68
C LEU A 29 4.01 4.34 29.07
N PHE A 30 5.05 3.51 29.16
CA PHE A 30 5.46 2.94 30.43
C PHE A 30 5.92 4.00 31.43
N SER A 31 6.73 4.97 30.99
CA SER A 31 7.17 6.11 31.84
C SER A 31 5.98 6.96 32.29
N LEU A 32 4.98 7.16 31.43
CA LEU A 32 3.76 7.88 31.78
C LEU A 32 2.98 7.14 32.87
N MET A 33 2.79 5.83 32.72
CA MET A 33 2.10 5.01 33.72
C MET A 33 2.82 5.03 35.08
N LEU A 34 4.15 4.93 35.09
CA LEU A 34 4.95 5.01 36.31
C LEU A 34 4.84 6.39 36.96
N ALA A 35 4.89 7.49 36.19
CA ALA A 35 4.75 8.82 36.70
C ALA A 35 3.39 9.03 37.41
N ILE A 36 2.32 8.49 36.82
CA ILE A 36 0.97 8.52 37.43
C ILE A 36 0.95 7.69 38.73
N ALA A 37 1.53 6.47 38.71
CA ALA A 37 1.57 5.59 39.88
C ALA A 37 2.32 6.23 41.06
N PHE A 38 3.49 6.84 40.84
CA PHE A 38 4.23 7.54 41.86
C PHE A 38 3.51 8.79 42.38
N ALA A 39 2.87 9.55 41.48
CA ALA A 39 2.08 10.71 41.89
C ALA A 39 0.90 10.34 42.80
N VAL A 40 0.21 9.24 42.48
CA VAL A 40 -0.91 8.70 43.31
C VAL A 40 -0.37 8.15 44.63
N GLY A 41 0.83 7.55 44.66
CA GLY A 41 1.49 7.05 45.87
C GLY A 41 2.07 8.17 46.76
N GLY A 42 2.09 9.41 46.32
CA GLY A 42 2.67 10.55 47.06
C GLY A 42 4.17 10.77 46.86
N ASP A 43 4.81 9.96 46.02
CA ASP A 43 6.25 10.03 45.73
C ASP A 43 6.54 11.03 44.62
N TRP A 44 6.31 12.31 44.91
CA TRP A 44 6.39 13.40 43.91
C TRP A 44 7.75 13.56 43.24
N ARG A 45 8.84 13.19 43.92
CA ARG A 45 10.19 13.26 43.37
C ARG A 45 10.36 12.23 42.24
N GLU A 46 9.97 10.98 42.47
CA GLU A 46 10.01 9.91 41.48
C GLU A 46 9.03 10.16 40.32
N ALA A 47 7.86 10.71 40.64
CA ALA A 47 6.90 11.14 39.64
C ALA A 47 7.47 12.21 38.72
N ALA A 48 8.19 13.21 39.24
CA ALA A 48 8.82 14.26 38.44
C ALA A 48 9.93 13.72 37.54
N VAL A 49 10.76 12.80 38.03
CA VAL A 49 11.82 12.15 37.22
C VAL A 49 11.22 11.34 36.07
N THR A 50 10.23 10.49 36.36
CA THR A 50 9.58 9.64 35.35
C THR A 50 8.80 10.48 34.33
N ALA A 51 8.14 11.57 34.75
CA ALA A 51 7.51 12.53 33.85
C ALA A 51 8.53 13.23 32.93
N GLY A 52 9.72 13.58 33.45
CA GLY A 52 10.82 14.11 32.65
C GLY A 52 11.29 13.13 31.56
N ILE A 53 11.44 11.86 31.91
CA ILE A 53 11.79 10.80 30.95
C ILE A 53 10.69 10.67 29.88
N CYS A 54 9.42 10.65 30.28
CA CYS A 54 8.28 10.63 29.35
C CYS A 54 8.32 11.83 28.37
N ALA A 55 8.59 13.04 28.88
CA ALA A 55 8.69 14.24 28.08
C ALA A 55 9.80 14.14 27.02
N VAL A 56 10.96 13.56 27.35
CA VAL A 56 12.06 13.34 26.43
C VAL A 56 11.64 12.38 25.30
N PHE A 57 11.06 11.21 25.63
CA PHE A 57 10.59 10.27 24.61
C PHE A 57 9.51 10.88 23.73
N THR A 58 8.56 11.59 24.30
CA THR A 58 7.49 12.28 23.55
C THR A 58 8.08 13.36 22.64
N GLY A 59 9.07 14.13 23.11
CA GLY A 59 9.78 15.13 22.31
C GLY A 59 10.47 14.49 21.09
N VAL A 60 11.15 13.36 21.27
CA VAL A 60 11.77 12.61 20.17
C VAL A 60 10.71 12.13 19.17
N LEU A 61 9.59 11.58 19.64
CA LEU A 61 8.48 11.15 18.77
C LEU A 61 7.92 12.31 17.94
N VAL A 62 7.69 13.46 18.55
CA VAL A 62 7.22 14.68 17.85
C VAL A 62 8.24 15.14 16.80
N CYS A 63 9.54 15.10 17.11
CA CYS A 63 10.60 15.44 16.16
C CYS A 63 10.59 14.46 14.96
N LEU A 64 10.41 13.15 15.21
CA LEU A 64 10.31 12.14 14.17
C LEU A 64 9.07 12.37 13.28
N GLU A 65 7.91 12.66 13.86
CA GLU A 65 6.69 12.98 13.11
C GLU A 65 6.86 14.24 12.24
N ARG A 66 7.46 15.30 12.78
CA ARG A 66 7.76 16.51 11.99
C ARG A 66 8.69 16.22 10.83
N ARG A 67 9.73 15.41 11.05
CA ARG A 67 10.63 14.95 9.99
C ARG A 67 9.89 14.14 8.91
N GLN A 68 9.01 13.23 9.32
CA GLN A 68 8.17 12.45 8.40
C GLN A 68 7.26 13.36 7.57
N LYS A 69 6.61 14.34 8.21
CA LYS A 69 5.75 15.30 7.53
C LYS A 69 6.51 16.14 6.49
N ARG A 70 7.73 16.56 6.78
CA ARG A 70 8.60 17.23 5.78
C ARG A 70 8.95 16.29 4.62
N GLN A 71 9.33 15.05 4.92
CA GLN A 71 9.63 14.06 3.89
C GLN A 71 8.45 13.77 2.97
N ARG A 72 7.19 13.85 3.46
CA ARG A 72 5.98 13.77 2.64
C ARG A 72 5.88 14.91 1.64
N GLN A 73 6.22 16.12 2.06
CA GLN A 73 6.15 17.30 1.20
C GLN A 73 7.22 17.27 0.09
N GLU A 74 8.37 16.63 0.39
CA GLU A 74 9.49 16.47 -0.53
C GLU A 74 9.38 15.18 -1.36
N ALA A 75 8.43 14.28 -1.04
CA ALA A 75 8.31 12.99 -1.69
C ALA A 75 7.96 13.14 -3.17
N THR A 76 8.61 12.33 -3.97
CA THR A 76 8.30 12.15 -5.38
C THR A 76 6.83 11.75 -5.55
N ARG A 77 6.20 12.26 -6.58
CA ARG A 77 4.77 12.01 -6.83
C ARG A 77 4.45 10.54 -7.10
N TYR A 78 5.38 9.76 -7.66
CA TYR A 78 5.26 8.31 -7.91
C TYR A 78 6.61 7.72 -8.35
N TYR A 79 6.75 6.39 -8.26
CA TYR A 79 7.88 5.65 -8.81
C TYR A 79 7.54 5.11 -10.19
N THR A 80 8.56 4.94 -11.03
CA THR A 80 8.43 4.40 -12.37
C THR A 80 9.29 3.15 -12.50
N PHE A 81 8.67 2.01 -12.80
CA PHE A 81 9.34 0.76 -13.06
C PHE A 81 9.30 0.48 -14.58
N PRO A 82 10.44 0.29 -15.21
CA PRO A 82 10.48 -0.08 -16.62
C PRO A 82 9.89 -1.48 -16.81
N LEU A 83 9.14 -1.66 -17.86
CA LEU A 83 8.64 -2.93 -18.32
C LEU A 83 9.40 -3.38 -19.57
N PRO A 84 9.50 -4.68 -19.86
CA PRO A 84 10.29 -5.20 -20.99
C PRO A 84 9.74 -4.82 -22.37
N ARG A 85 8.45 -4.44 -22.42
CA ARG A 85 7.76 -3.98 -23.63
C ARG A 85 6.61 -3.06 -23.27
N ALA A 86 6.03 -2.39 -24.25
CA ALA A 86 4.76 -1.69 -24.07
C ALA A 86 3.61 -2.70 -23.89
N TYR A 87 2.72 -2.39 -22.96
CA TYR A 87 1.54 -3.20 -22.64
C TYR A 87 0.27 -2.42 -22.95
N ASP A 88 -0.63 -3.07 -23.66
CA ASP A 88 -2.03 -2.67 -23.76
C ASP A 88 -2.88 -3.32 -22.67
N TYR A 89 -4.14 -2.96 -22.58
CA TYR A 89 -5.05 -3.44 -21.55
C TYR A 89 -5.22 -4.98 -21.60
N GLU A 90 -5.40 -5.55 -22.79
CA GLU A 90 -5.64 -7.00 -22.94
C GLU A 90 -4.40 -7.81 -22.54
N THR A 91 -3.21 -7.33 -22.88
CA THR A 91 -1.96 -7.99 -22.50
C THR A 91 -1.74 -7.93 -20.98
N VAL A 92 -2.07 -6.80 -20.32
CA VAL A 92 -2.03 -6.69 -18.86
C VAL A 92 -3.04 -7.65 -18.24
N CYS A 93 -4.26 -7.72 -18.77
CA CYS A 93 -5.28 -8.64 -18.27
C CYS A 93 -4.82 -10.09 -18.39
N ALA A 94 -4.31 -10.50 -19.54
CA ALA A 94 -3.81 -11.86 -19.77
C ALA A 94 -2.68 -12.22 -18.78
N ALA A 95 -1.73 -11.31 -18.55
CA ALA A 95 -0.65 -11.53 -17.59
C ALA A 95 -1.15 -11.71 -16.14
N ILE A 96 -2.17 -10.95 -15.74
CA ILE A 96 -2.74 -11.05 -14.38
C ILE A 96 -3.63 -12.29 -14.24
N GLU A 97 -4.42 -12.61 -15.24
CA GLU A 97 -5.35 -13.74 -15.23
C GLU A 97 -4.64 -15.11 -15.25
N THR A 98 -3.45 -15.15 -15.84
CA THR A 98 -2.59 -16.35 -15.84
C THR A 98 -1.68 -16.45 -14.63
N ALA A 99 -1.79 -15.49 -13.67
CA ALA A 99 -0.97 -15.50 -12.47
C ALA A 99 -1.25 -16.76 -11.61
N PRO A 100 -0.22 -17.37 -11.04
CA PRO A 100 -0.41 -18.44 -10.07
C PRO A 100 -1.22 -17.94 -8.87
N GLY A 101 -2.13 -18.78 -8.37
CA GLY A 101 -2.99 -18.44 -7.23
C GLY A 101 -4.24 -17.63 -7.59
N VAL A 102 -4.51 -17.37 -8.87
CA VAL A 102 -5.80 -16.79 -9.30
C VAL A 102 -6.93 -17.74 -8.93
N GLN A 103 -7.83 -17.27 -8.07
CA GLN A 103 -9.00 -18.01 -7.62
C GLN A 103 -10.16 -17.83 -8.58
N TRP A 104 -10.37 -16.61 -9.06
CA TRP A 104 -11.38 -16.25 -10.03
C TRP A 104 -11.08 -14.92 -10.69
N THR A 105 -11.58 -14.77 -11.90
CA THR A 105 -11.64 -13.52 -12.66
C THR A 105 -13.07 -13.22 -13.02
N TYR A 106 -13.50 -12.00 -12.87
CA TYR A 106 -14.82 -11.51 -13.25
C TYR A 106 -14.70 -10.41 -14.30
N LEU A 107 -15.15 -10.68 -15.50
CA LEU A 107 -15.26 -9.70 -16.59
C LEU A 107 -16.52 -8.88 -16.35
N CYS A 108 -16.36 -7.61 -16.04
CA CYS A 108 -17.48 -6.68 -15.82
C CYS A 108 -17.96 -6.11 -17.16
N ASP A 109 -17.02 -5.65 -17.97
CA ASP A 109 -17.19 -5.17 -19.35
C ASP A 109 -15.82 -5.20 -20.04
N GLU A 110 -15.75 -4.76 -21.30
CA GLU A 110 -14.50 -4.75 -22.09
C GLU A 110 -13.39 -3.88 -21.48
N THR A 111 -13.71 -3.01 -20.53
CA THR A 111 -12.80 -2.04 -19.94
C THR A 111 -12.53 -2.26 -18.45
N ALA A 112 -13.19 -3.25 -17.85
CA ALA A 112 -13.07 -3.50 -16.42
C ALA A 112 -13.15 -5.00 -16.06
N ARG A 113 -12.14 -5.48 -15.35
CA ARG A 113 -12.07 -6.85 -14.79
C ARG A 113 -11.69 -6.82 -13.33
N ILE A 114 -12.16 -7.79 -12.57
CA ILE A 114 -11.76 -7.96 -11.16
C ILE A 114 -11.19 -9.37 -11.02
N CYS A 115 -9.97 -9.48 -10.53
CA CYS A 115 -9.31 -10.74 -10.23
C CYS A 115 -9.11 -10.89 -8.72
N ARG A 116 -9.23 -12.12 -8.22
CA ARG A 116 -8.80 -12.49 -6.88
C ARG A 116 -7.62 -13.42 -6.99
N ILE A 117 -6.52 -13.03 -6.37
CA ILE A 117 -5.29 -13.83 -6.31
C ILE A 117 -5.03 -14.15 -4.85
N GLU A 118 -4.78 -15.42 -4.54
CA GLU A 118 -4.42 -15.89 -3.21
C GLU A 118 -3.08 -16.62 -3.27
N ASP A 119 -2.17 -16.16 -2.42
CA ASP A 119 -0.88 -16.74 -2.16
C ASP A 119 -0.65 -16.60 -0.63
N VAL A 120 0.51 -16.13 -0.17
CA VAL A 120 0.76 -15.73 1.23
C VAL A 120 -0.18 -14.58 1.65
N PHE A 121 -0.65 -13.80 0.70
CA PHE A 121 -1.62 -12.71 0.88
C PHE A 121 -2.83 -12.91 -0.02
N SER A 122 -3.94 -12.28 0.35
CA SER A 122 -5.12 -12.19 -0.49
C SER A 122 -5.13 -10.82 -1.20
N TRP A 123 -5.03 -10.84 -2.53
CA TRP A 123 -5.12 -9.65 -3.37
C TRP A 123 -6.43 -9.62 -4.13
N ARG A 124 -7.04 -8.45 -4.17
CA ARG A 124 -8.11 -8.14 -5.09
C ARG A 124 -7.61 -7.09 -6.07
N VAL A 125 -7.47 -7.47 -7.32
CA VAL A 125 -6.95 -6.60 -8.39
C VAL A 125 -8.12 -6.13 -9.24
N ALA A 126 -8.33 -4.81 -9.28
CA ALA A 126 -9.23 -4.17 -10.23
C ALA A 126 -8.41 -3.70 -11.43
N LEU A 127 -8.62 -4.30 -12.58
CA LEU A 127 -8.01 -3.97 -13.86
C LEU A 127 -8.97 -3.04 -14.60
N LEU A 128 -8.54 -1.82 -14.87
CA LEU A 128 -9.38 -0.78 -15.46
C LEU A 128 -8.66 -0.17 -16.67
N TYR A 129 -9.38 -0.03 -17.78
CA TYR A 129 -8.87 0.66 -18.94
C TYR A 129 -9.46 2.07 -19.03
N GLN A 130 -8.59 3.05 -19.14
CA GLN A 130 -8.94 4.44 -19.36
C GLN A 130 -7.89 5.09 -20.27
N PRO A 131 -8.10 5.17 -21.58
CA PRO A 131 -7.14 5.75 -22.51
C PRO A 131 -6.74 7.16 -22.07
N GLU A 132 -7.72 7.98 -21.71
CA GLU A 132 -7.52 9.27 -21.06
C GLU A 132 -8.03 9.19 -19.61
N PHE A 133 -7.11 9.30 -18.64
CA PHE A 133 -7.44 9.12 -17.23
C PHE A 133 -8.30 10.24 -16.68
N SER A 134 -9.41 9.85 -16.05
CA SER A 134 -10.26 10.70 -15.20
C SER A 134 -10.53 10.04 -13.85
N ALA A 135 -10.24 10.75 -12.77
CA ALA A 135 -10.39 10.21 -11.41
C ALA A 135 -11.86 9.87 -11.07
N SER A 136 -12.81 10.69 -11.53
CA SER A 136 -14.24 10.44 -11.31
C SER A 136 -14.75 9.25 -12.13
N ALA A 137 -14.36 9.13 -13.39
CA ALA A 137 -14.70 8.02 -14.26
C ALA A 137 -14.08 6.72 -13.75
N CYS A 138 -12.80 6.73 -13.35
CA CYS A 138 -12.10 5.60 -12.76
C CYS A 138 -12.79 5.11 -11.47
N LYS A 139 -13.17 6.02 -10.59
CA LYS A 139 -13.91 5.67 -9.36
C LYS A 139 -15.25 5.02 -9.69
N ALA A 140 -16.05 5.62 -10.59
CA ALA A 140 -17.36 5.09 -10.97
C ALA A 140 -17.25 3.70 -11.62
N GLN A 141 -16.29 3.51 -12.54
CA GLN A 141 -15.99 2.25 -13.21
C GLN A 141 -15.57 1.18 -12.19
N ARG A 142 -14.61 1.47 -11.34
CA ARG A 142 -14.15 0.58 -10.26
C ARG A 142 -15.28 0.17 -9.33
N ASP A 143 -16.09 1.13 -8.87
CA ASP A 143 -17.16 0.86 -7.93
C ASP A 143 -18.28 0.01 -8.58
N ARG A 144 -18.56 0.23 -9.87
CA ARG A 144 -19.48 -0.61 -10.65
C ARG A 144 -18.93 -2.04 -10.78
N ALA A 145 -17.67 -2.20 -11.19
CA ALA A 145 -17.02 -3.49 -11.35
C ALA A 145 -16.98 -4.27 -10.03
N ASN A 146 -16.62 -3.60 -8.93
CA ASN A 146 -16.60 -4.22 -7.60
C ASN A 146 -17.99 -4.69 -7.14
N ARG A 147 -19.06 -3.90 -7.39
CA ARG A 147 -20.44 -4.32 -7.07
C ARG A 147 -20.87 -5.53 -7.88
N ALA A 148 -20.53 -5.57 -9.17
CA ALA A 148 -20.85 -6.69 -10.04
C ALA A 148 -20.11 -7.97 -9.61
N ALA A 149 -18.80 -7.89 -9.40
CA ALA A 149 -17.98 -9.01 -8.93
C ALA A 149 -18.42 -9.51 -7.54
N ASN A 150 -18.84 -8.63 -6.61
CA ASN A 150 -19.34 -9.05 -5.30
C ASN A 150 -20.69 -9.79 -5.37
N ARG A 151 -21.51 -9.50 -6.39
CA ARG A 151 -22.75 -10.27 -6.63
C ARG A 151 -22.48 -11.64 -7.20
N ALA A 152 -21.52 -11.74 -8.13
CA ALA A 152 -21.14 -13.00 -8.76
C ALA A 152 -20.36 -13.91 -7.80
N HIS A 153 -19.50 -13.31 -6.97
CA HIS A 153 -18.65 -14.01 -6.01
C HIS A 153 -18.87 -13.39 -4.62
N PRO A 154 -20.01 -13.69 -3.96
CA PRO A 154 -20.25 -13.19 -2.61
C PRO A 154 -19.15 -13.77 -1.71
N SER A 155 -18.34 -12.88 -1.12
CA SER A 155 -17.46 -13.30 -0.05
C SER A 155 -18.36 -13.85 1.07
N LYS A 156 -18.26 -15.14 1.38
CA LYS A 156 -18.79 -15.63 2.65
C LYS A 156 -18.18 -14.72 3.71
N GLN A 157 -19.01 -14.02 4.47
CA GLN A 157 -18.61 -13.45 5.74
C GLN A 157 -18.30 -14.65 6.64
N GLU A 158 -17.10 -15.20 6.46
CA GLU A 158 -16.52 -16.09 7.43
C GLU A 158 -16.41 -15.24 8.69
N GLY A 159 -17.14 -15.70 9.70
CA GLY A 159 -17.25 -15.00 10.96
C GLY A 159 -15.89 -14.58 11.48
N LEU A 160 -15.85 -13.64 12.42
CA LEU A 160 -14.71 -13.06 13.13
C LEU A 160 -13.60 -14.07 13.48
N GLN A 161 -13.07 -14.75 12.50
CA GLN A 161 -11.81 -15.45 12.63
C GLN A 161 -10.73 -14.38 12.53
N TRP A 162 -9.92 -14.35 13.55
CA TRP A 162 -8.73 -13.53 13.69
C TRP A 162 -7.65 -13.92 12.66
N GLU A 163 -8.05 -14.43 11.52
CA GLU A 163 -7.17 -14.56 10.38
C GLU A 163 -6.77 -13.14 9.98
N VAL A 164 -5.57 -12.80 10.38
CA VAL A 164 -4.80 -11.67 9.87
C VAL A 164 -4.44 -11.98 8.41
N ALA A 165 -5.43 -12.36 7.63
CA ALA A 165 -5.27 -12.44 6.20
C ALA A 165 -4.97 -11.03 5.73
N SER A 166 -3.70 -10.78 5.46
CA SER A 166 -3.24 -9.52 4.93
C SER A 166 -3.91 -9.28 3.59
N ARG A 167 -4.95 -8.47 3.57
CA ARG A 167 -5.73 -8.15 2.38
C ARG A 167 -5.17 -6.89 1.74
N ALA A 168 -4.97 -6.94 0.42
CA ALA A 168 -4.63 -5.76 -0.36
C ALA A 168 -5.58 -5.65 -1.55
N ARG A 169 -6.02 -4.42 -1.79
CA ARG A 169 -6.78 -4.05 -2.97
C ARG A 169 -5.90 -3.24 -3.89
N ILE A 170 -5.59 -3.79 -5.05
CA ILE A 170 -4.82 -3.12 -6.08
C ILE A 170 -5.81 -2.55 -7.10
N ASN A 171 -5.73 -1.25 -7.35
CA ASN A 171 -6.42 -0.61 -8.47
C ASN A 171 -5.37 -0.37 -9.54
N LEU A 172 -5.33 -1.21 -10.56
CA LEU A 172 -4.40 -1.12 -11.68
C LEU A 172 -5.12 -0.53 -12.88
N VAL A 173 -4.72 0.68 -13.27
CA VAL A 173 -5.29 1.38 -14.42
C VAL A 173 -4.32 1.31 -15.58
N VAL A 174 -4.82 0.97 -16.77
CA VAL A 174 -4.05 1.03 -18.02
C VAL A 174 -4.49 2.28 -18.78
N CYS A 175 -3.53 3.15 -19.14
CA CYS A 175 -3.75 4.42 -19.81
C CYS A 175 -2.78 4.57 -20.98
N ASP A 176 -3.19 5.35 -21.99
CA ASP A 176 -2.34 5.62 -23.15
C ASP A 176 -1.27 6.67 -22.85
N ALA A 177 -1.58 7.61 -21.95
CA ALA A 177 -0.66 8.69 -21.57
C ALA A 177 -0.79 9.09 -20.10
N VAL A 178 0.29 9.69 -19.58
CA VAL A 178 0.30 10.29 -18.23
C VAL A 178 -0.23 11.71 -18.32
N ASN A 179 -1.31 12.00 -17.59
CA ASN A 179 -1.81 13.34 -17.36
C ASN A 179 -1.73 13.75 -15.88
N ASP A 180 -2.05 15.01 -15.58
CA ASP A 180 -2.00 15.53 -14.20
C ASP A 180 -2.96 14.81 -13.25
N ALA A 181 -4.11 14.35 -13.75
CA ALA A 181 -5.09 13.62 -12.96
C ALA A 181 -4.56 12.24 -12.57
N LEU A 182 -3.92 11.51 -13.50
CA LEU A 182 -3.27 10.24 -13.25
C LEU A 182 -2.09 10.40 -12.28
N SER A 183 -1.25 11.42 -12.49
CA SER A 183 -0.11 11.72 -11.62
C SER A 183 -0.54 11.96 -10.17
N ARG A 184 -1.64 12.68 -9.96
CA ARG A 184 -2.24 12.89 -8.62
C ARG A 184 -2.84 11.61 -8.05
N TYR A 185 -3.50 10.81 -8.88
CA TYR A 185 -4.12 9.55 -8.47
C TYR A 185 -3.09 8.53 -8.00
N ILE A 186 -2.01 8.33 -8.77
CA ILE A 186 -0.90 7.45 -8.39
C ILE A 186 -0.08 8.07 -7.26
N GLY A 187 0.08 9.41 -7.24
CA GLY A 187 0.79 10.12 -6.17
C GLY A 187 0.10 10.07 -4.81
N ALA A 188 -1.15 9.61 -4.74
CA ALA A 188 -1.79 9.33 -3.47
C ALA A 188 -1.14 8.11 -2.80
N HIS A 189 -0.72 8.27 -1.54
CA HIS A 189 -0.13 7.18 -0.77
C HIS A 189 -1.13 6.02 -0.62
N ALA A 190 -0.59 4.81 -0.45
CA ALA A 190 -1.40 3.65 -0.09
C ALA A 190 -2.25 3.94 1.16
N GLN A 191 -3.55 3.61 1.09
CA GLN A 191 -4.51 3.91 2.15
C GLN A 191 -4.85 2.64 2.92
N ARG A 192 -4.86 2.72 4.25
CA ARG A 192 -5.35 1.65 5.11
C ARG A 192 -6.81 1.86 5.45
N LEU A 193 -7.64 0.87 5.17
CA LEU A 193 -9.01 0.79 5.67
C LEU A 193 -9.02 0.00 6.98
N LEU A 194 -8.98 0.72 8.12
CA LEU A 194 -8.96 0.13 9.46
C LEU A 194 -10.13 -0.82 9.72
N SER A 195 -11.32 -0.45 9.24
CA SER A 195 -12.54 -1.26 9.42
C SER A 195 -12.52 -2.63 8.74
N ARG A 196 -11.61 -2.85 7.77
CA ARG A 196 -11.53 -4.08 6.98
C ARG A 196 -10.15 -4.74 6.99
N ASN A 197 -9.20 -4.21 7.72
CA ASN A 197 -7.79 -4.61 7.69
C ASN A 197 -7.24 -4.74 6.25
N GLU A 198 -7.61 -3.80 5.39
CA GLU A 198 -7.34 -3.81 3.95
C GLU A 198 -6.46 -2.62 3.58
N CYS A 199 -5.47 -2.82 2.71
CA CYS A 199 -4.66 -1.76 2.14
C CYS A 199 -5.08 -1.51 0.69
N ILE A 200 -5.36 -0.26 0.32
CA ILE A 200 -5.68 0.14 -1.05
C ILE A 200 -4.43 0.74 -1.69
N ILE A 201 -4.08 0.23 -2.86
CA ILE A 201 -2.88 0.61 -3.60
C ILE A 201 -3.30 0.96 -5.03
N ASN A 202 -3.01 2.19 -5.45
CA ASN A 202 -3.27 2.63 -6.80
C ASN A 202 -2.00 2.50 -7.65
N MET A 203 -2.10 1.88 -8.80
CA MET A 203 -1.01 1.68 -9.76
C MET A 203 -1.50 1.99 -11.17
N ALA A 204 -0.59 2.30 -12.09
CA ALA A 204 -0.94 2.42 -13.49
C ALA A 204 0.11 1.81 -14.40
N VAL A 205 -0.33 1.30 -15.55
CA VAL A 205 0.53 0.93 -16.68
C VAL A 205 0.32 1.96 -17.78
N VAL A 206 1.41 2.53 -18.28
CA VAL A 206 1.40 3.48 -19.38
C VAL A 206 2.54 3.11 -20.34
N GLY A 207 2.20 2.48 -21.46
CA GLY A 207 3.16 1.95 -22.41
C GLY A 207 4.09 0.91 -21.78
N ASP A 208 5.36 1.20 -21.72
CA ASP A 208 6.44 0.36 -21.16
C ASP A 208 6.78 0.70 -19.69
N ARG A 209 5.86 1.33 -18.96
CA ARG A 209 6.10 1.78 -17.59
C ARG A 209 4.99 1.37 -16.64
N LEU A 210 5.39 0.82 -15.48
CA LEU A 210 4.52 0.63 -14.33
C LEU A 210 4.75 1.78 -13.34
N LEU A 211 3.70 2.50 -13.01
CA LEU A 211 3.69 3.62 -12.07
C LEU A 211 3.19 3.15 -10.72
N LEU A 212 3.96 3.43 -9.66
CA LEU A 212 3.70 2.99 -8.29
C LEU A 212 3.56 4.18 -7.35
N PRO A 213 2.73 4.07 -6.30
CA PRO A 213 2.53 5.16 -5.35
C PRO A 213 3.78 5.45 -4.53
N PRO A 214 3.95 6.69 -4.03
CA PRO A 214 5.03 7.04 -3.13
C PRO A 214 4.89 6.28 -1.81
N VAL A 215 6.02 5.83 -1.27
CA VAL A 215 6.09 5.11 0.01
C VAL A 215 6.82 5.92 1.08
N ARG A 216 7.64 6.89 0.67
CA ARG A 216 8.39 7.75 1.58
C ARG A 216 7.45 8.73 2.28
N GLY A 217 7.50 8.76 3.60
CA GLY A 217 6.62 9.61 4.40
C GLY A 217 5.15 9.17 4.43
N ALA A 218 4.83 7.97 3.88
CA ALA A 218 3.49 7.43 3.92
C ALA A 218 2.99 7.23 5.36
N ASP A 219 1.73 7.59 5.61
CA ASP A 219 1.04 7.36 6.89
C ASP A 219 0.44 5.96 6.90
N VAL A 220 1.31 4.98 6.70
CA VAL A 220 0.94 3.58 6.68
C VAL A 220 1.81 2.83 7.66
N ASP A 221 1.19 1.95 8.40
CA ASP A 221 1.87 1.08 9.33
C ASP A 221 2.80 0.08 8.61
N PHE A 222 3.67 -0.55 9.38
CA PHE A 222 4.61 -1.55 8.86
C PHE A 222 3.92 -2.66 8.03
N PRO A 223 2.79 -3.26 8.45
CA PRO A 223 2.06 -4.21 7.62
C PRO A 223 1.60 -3.65 6.27
N SER A 224 1.12 -2.41 6.22
CA SER A 224 0.67 -1.78 4.97
C SER A 224 1.82 -1.47 4.02
N LEU A 225 2.99 -1.05 4.54
CA LEU A 225 4.21 -0.90 3.74
C LEU A 225 4.67 -2.23 3.13
N ASN A 226 4.58 -3.31 3.90
CA ASN A 226 4.91 -4.65 3.42
C ASN A 226 3.95 -5.10 2.31
N ARG A 227 2.64 -4.86 2.48
CA ARG A 227 1.62 -5.12 1.45
C ARG A 227 1.89 -4.30 0.18
N CYS A 228 2.21 -3.02 0.32
CA CYS A 228 2.54 -2.15 -0.81
C CYS A 228 3.75 -2.68 -1.58
N SER A 229 4.83 -3.05 -0.89
CA SER A 229 6.04 -3.61 -1.50
C SER A 229 5.75 -4.92 -2.23
N ARG A 230 5.02 -5.85 -1.59
CA ARG A 230 4.68 -7.14 -2.20
C ARG A 230 3.70 -7.01 -3.36
N SER A 231 2.73 -6.10 -3.27
CA SER A 231 1.81 -5.82 -4.38
C SER A 231 2.54 -5.24 -5.59
N ALA A 232 3.50 -4.34 -5.36
CA ALA A 232 4.34 -3.81 -6.42
C ALA A 232 5.20 -4.89 -7.06
N GLY A 233 5.84 -5.74 -6.25
CA GLY A 233 6.61 -6.89 -6.72
C GLY A 233 5.76 -7.89 -7.49
N LEU A 234 4.57 -8.24 -7.00
CA LEU A 234 3.64 -9.13 -7.70
C LEU A 234 3.29 -8.61 -9.09
N ILE A 235 2.78 -7.37 -9.18
CA ILE A 235 2.36 -6.80 -10.48
C ILE A 235 3.56 -6.66 -11.41
N TRP A 236 4.69 -6.17 -10.92
CA TRP A 236 5.88 -6.02 -11.74
C TRP A 236 6.40 -7.36 -12.24
N SER A 237 6.49 -8.39 -11.38
CA SER A 237 6.95 -9.73 -11.79
C SER A 237 6.03 -10.35 -12.84
N LEU A 238 4.70 -10.21 -12.68
CA LEU A 238 3.73 -10.73 -13.66
C LEU A 238 3.86 -10.05 -15.02
N LEU A 239 4.16 -8.75 -15.04
CA LEU A 239 4.36 -8.00 -16.29
C LEU A 239 5.78 -8.21 -16.88
N CYS A 240 6.79 -8.53 -16.06
CA CYS A 240 8.14 -8.78 -16.53
C CYS A 240 8.38 -10.24 -16.90
N GLN A 241 7.53 -11.18 -16.48
CA GLN A 241 7.72 -12.60 -16.82
C GLN A 241 7.59 -12.81 -18.33
N ASN A 242 8.68 -13.27 -18.88
CA ASN A 242 8.65 -14.02 -20.10
C ASN A 242 8.03 -15.39 -19.73
N PRO A 243 6.99 -15.88 -20.40
CA PRO A 243 6.38 -17.18 -20.05
C PRO A 243 7.37 -18.34 -20.07
N ASN A 244 8.60 -18.11 -20.52
CA ASN A 244 9.68 -19.09 -20.63
C ASN A 244 10.82 -18.89 -19.64
N GLU A 245 10.79 -17.92 -18.72
CA GLU A 245 11.84 -17.72 -17.72
C GLU A 245 11.40 -18.14 -16.31
N PRO A 246 12.28 -18.82 -15.53
CA PRO A 246 11.98 -19.18 -14.16
C PRO A 246 11.84 -17.94 -13.27
N ARG A 247 10.94 -18.01 -12.29
CA ARG A 247 10.65 -16.94 -11.34
C ARG A 247 11.89 -16.46 -10.63
N ILE A 248 12.09 -15.15 -10.62
CA ILE A 248 13.03 -14.50 -9.71
C ILE A 248 12.28 -14.28 -8.39
N ASP A 249 12.63 -15.03 -7.35
CA ASP A 249 12.18 -14.78 -5.97
C ASP A 249 12.79 -13.45 -5.51
N LEU A 250 11.92 -12.44 -5.29
CA LEU A 250 12.28 -11.11 -4.78
C LEU A 250 12.17 -11.03 -3.25
#